data_5a72b2587b4fcb21f8746594cff1d243
#
_entry.id   5a72b2587b4fcb21f8746594cff1d243
#
_cell.length_a   1.000
_cell.length_b   1.000
_cell.length_c   1.000
_cell.angle_alpha   90.00
_cell.angle_beta   90.00
_cell.angle_gamma   90.00
#
_symmetry.space_group_name_H-M   'P 1'
#
loop_
_entity.id
_entity.type
_entity.pdbx_description
1 polymer ?
#
loop_
_entity_poly.entity_id
_entity_poly.type
_entity_poly.pdbx_seq_one_letter_code
_entity_poly.pdbx_strand_id
1 'polypeptide(L)'
;LEEVLPEFILSFKQAALLSKDILEDIKEFIINNVIGYGPITALFDIAKDGLNDVIVNTKDYVDIIYNGKTVQTPFTFRSEDELRKVIDKMLAENNRKIDEAHPIISSKLKDGSRVEVQIPPIAANEGSCITIRKFNDLPLLLEFLIDSGQMDYKMAYFLLKVAKGKCNLIVSGGTSSGKTTCLNAMTRFIDDNEQLMVIEDTKEMQPQMPCHSIRSYEARMANEEGKGAIPLEYLLRSALRSSPRRIIVGECRGQEIVVMLNAMNTGHPGSMTTVHADNTKEALVRIENMYLEARPSANI
;
A
#
# COMPACT_ATOMS: atom_id res chain seq x y z
N LEU A 1 18.82 21.36 -0.78
CA LEU A 1 19.13 21.35 -2.22
C LEU A 1 18.30 22.41 -2.95
N GLU A 2 17.02 22.52 -2.68
CA GLU A 2 16.13 23.53 -3.28
C GLU A 2 16.60 24.96 -3.03
N GLU A 3 17.19 25.25 -1.88
CA GLU A 3 17.73 26.59 -1.54
C GLU A 3 19.09 26.87 -2.19
N VAL A 4 19.92 25.84 -2.38
CA VAL A 4 21.30 25.99 -2.91
C VAL A 4 21.35 25.85 -4.43
N LEU A 5 20.39 25.13 -5.04
CA LEU A 5 20.38 24.85 -6.47
C LEU A 5 20.27 26.11 -7.36
N PRO A 6 19.45 27.14 -7.04
CA PRO A 6 19.41 28.36 -7.83
C PRO A 6 20.76 29.11 -7.89
N GLU A 7 21.45 29.20 -6.75
CA GLU A 7 22.77 29.80 -6.68
C GLU A 7 23.81 29.01 -7.46
N PHE A 8 23.74 27.65 -7.37
CA PHE A 8 24.61 26.78 -8.12
C PHE A 8 24.40 26.89 -9.64
N ILE A 9 23.15 26.89 -10.12
CA ILE A 9 22.84 27.07 -11.55
C ILE A 9 23.35 28.43 -12.04
N LEU A 10 23.11 29.50 -11.29
CA LEU A 10 23.55 30.86 -11.64
C LEU A 10 25.07 31.02 -11.60
N SER A 11 25.80 30.11 -10.96
CA SER A 11 27.29 30.12 -11.00
C SER A 11 27.86 29.77 -12.37
N PHE A 12 27.08 29.16 -13.27
CA PHE A 12 27.51 28.90 -14.64
C PHE A 12 27.33 30.14 -15.51
N LYS A 13 28.42 30.59 -16.15
CA LYS A 13 28.40 31.78 -17.02
C LYS A 13 27.31 31.76 -18.11
N GLN A 14 26.96 30.58 -18.58
CA GLN A 14 25.93 30.36 -19.60
C GLN A 14 24.49 30.51 -19.05
N ALA A 15 24.28 30.27 -17.76
CA ALA A 15 22.95 30.40 -17.14
C ALA A 15 22.46 31.86 -17.14
N ALA A 16 23.36 32.84 -17.08
CA ALA A 16 23.02 34.27 -17.14
C ALA A 16 22.39 34.70 -18.49
N LEU A 17 22.49 33.86 -19.52
CA LEU A 17 21.92 34.11 -20.86
C LEU A 17 20.54 33.45 -21.05
N LEU A 18 20.06 32.67 -20.07
CA LEU A 18 18.81 31.93 -20.15
C LEU A 18 17.65 32.76 -19.57
N SER A 19 16.46 32.57 -20.13
CA SER A 19 15.25 33.14 -19.55
C SER A 19 14.94 32.51 -18.18
N LYS A 20 14.14 33.21 -17.35
CA LYS A 20 13.72 32.70 -16.04
C LYS A 20 12.97 31.38 -16.16
N ASP A 21 12.14 31.22 -17.19
CA ASP A 21 11.35 30.02 -17.42
C ASP A 21 12.27 28.82 -17.70
N ILE A 22 13.28 28.98 -18.55
CA ILE A 22 14.27 27.93 -18.85
C ILE A 22 15.10 27.57 -17.60
N LEU A 23 15.43 28.56 -16.76
CA LEU A 23 16.13 28.27 -15.51
C LEU A 23 15.27 27.47 -14.53
N GLU A 24 13.96 27.75 -14.46
CA GLU A 24 13.04 27.00 -13.63
C GLU A 24 12.85 25.58 -14.17
N ASP A 25 12.72 25.42 -15.48
CA ASP A 25 12.65 24.09 -16.14
C ASP A 25 13.92 23.26 -15.85
N ILE A 26 15.10 23.88 -15.91
CA ILE A 26 16.38 23.22 -15.59
C ILE A 26 16.41 22.82 -14.11
N LYS A 27 15.98 23.70 -13.23
CA LYS A 27 15.92 23.43 -11.79
C LYS A 27 14.99 22.25 -11.49
N GLU A 28 13.79 22.28 -12.05
CA GLU A 28 12.81 21.19 -11.91
C GLU A 28 13.37 19.87 -12.47
N PHE A 29 13.98 19.91 -13.65
CA PHE A 29 14.63 18.76 -14.23
C PHE A 29 15.73 18.17 -13.33
N ILE A 30 16.57 19.01 -12.72
CA ILE A 30 17.63 18.56 -11.82
C ILE A 30 17.01 17.95 -10.54
N ILE A 31 16.01 18.60 -9.95
CA ILE A 31 15.32 18.11 -8.77
C ILE A 31 14.70 16.74 -9.06
N ASN A 32 13.96 16.61 -10.16
CA ASN A 32 13.30 15.36 -10.52
C ASN A 32 14.27 14.21 -10.76
N ASN A 33 15.45 14.49 -11.32
CA ASN A 33 16.45 13.46 -11.59
C ASN A 33 17.35 13.15 -10.38
N VAL A 34 17.67 14.13 -9.55
CA VAL A 34 18.58 13.98 -8.40
C VAL A 34 17.83 13.50 -7.15
N ILE A 35 16.68 14.11 -6.86
CA ILE A 35 15.89 13.80 -5.66
C ILE A 35 14.73 12.86 -5.97
N GLY A 36 13.98 13.15 -7.03
CA GLY A 36 12.81 12.42 -7.48
C GLY A 36 13.13 11.12 -8.24
N TYR A 37 12.13 10.62 -8.92
CA TYR A 37 12.17 9.37 -9.70
C TYR A 37 12.21 9.64 -11.21
N GLY A 38 13.00 10.63 -11.62
CA GLY A 38 13.14 11.02 -13.02
C GLY A 38 11.83 11.56 -13.62
N PRO A 39 11.50 11.19 -14.88
CA PRO A 39 10.33 11.72 -15.57
C PRO A 39 9.00 11.49 -14.86
N ILE A 40 8.88 10.41 -14.07
CA ILE A 40 7.62 10.05 -13.39
C ILE A 40 7.40 10.81 -12.09
N THR A 41 8.36 11.60 -11.62
CA THR A 41 8.22 12.39 -10.37
C THR A 41 7.01 13.31 -10.43
N ALA A 42 6.82 14.02 -11.53
CA ALA A 42 5.72 14.96 -11.71
C ALA A 42 4.33 14.31 -11.59
N LEU A 43 4.21 13.00 -11.87
CA LEU A 43 2.94 12.28 -11.77
C LEU A 43 2.41 12.24 -10.33
N PHE A 44 3.30 12.19 -9.34
CA PHE A 44 2.91 12.18 -7.93
C PHE A 44 2.32 13.49 -7.45
N ASP A 45 2.68 14.59 -8.10
CA ASP A 45 2.18 15.93 -7.78
C ASP A 45 0.95 16.30 -8.62
N ILE A 46 1.00 16.06 -9.95
CA ILE A 46 -0.07 16.42 -10.90
C ILE A 46 -1.36 15.62 -10.62
N ALA A 47 -1.22 14.34 -10.29
CA ALA A 47 -2.36 13.44 -10.08
C ALA A 47 -2.61 13.13 -8.60
N LYS A 48 -2.20 14.02 -7.69
CA LYS A 48 -2.22 13.79 -6.24
C LYS A 48 -3.57 13.28 -5.71
N ASP A 49 -4.66 13.89 -6.18
CA ASP A 49 -6.01 13.56 -5.74
C ASP A 49 -6.67 12.57 -6.71
N GLY A 50 -6.36 11.29 -6.60
CA GLY A 50 -6.98 10.25 -7.43
C GLY A 50 -6.00 9.31 -8.10
N LEU A 51 -4.69 9.53 -7.94
CA LEU A 51 -3.67 8.61 -8.40
C LEU A 51 -3.69 7.33 -7.55
N ASN A 52 -4.00 6.20 -8.19
CA ASN A 52 -3.97 4.89 -7.57
C ASN A 52 -2.62 4.20 -7.83
N ASP A 53 -2.26 4.04 -9.10
CA ASP A 53 -1.02 3.37 -9.48
C ASP A 53 -0.30 4.15 -10.59
N VAL A 54 1.04 4.07 -10.61
CA VAL A 54 1.90 4.46 -11.73
C VAL A 54 2.52 3.18 -12.30
N ILE A 55 2.36 2.96 -13.59
CA ILE A 55 2.77 1.73 -14.28
C ILE A 55 3.75 2.09 -15.40
N VAL A 56 5.00 1.74 -15.24
CA VAL A 56 6.01 1.82 -16.28
C VAL A 56 6.08 0.45 -16.97
N ASN A 57 5.42 0.31 -18.11
CA ASN A 57 5.42 -0.94 -18.88
C ASN A 57 6.74 -1.14 -19.62
N THR A 58 7.30 -0.06 -20.15
CA THR A 58 8.63 0.04 -20.77
C THR A 58 9.14 1.47 -20.60
N LYS A 59 10.39 1.73 -21.00
CA LYS A 59 10.92 3.11 -21.03
C LYS A 59 10.08 4.09 -21.85
N ASP A 60 9.33 3.61 -22.84
CA ASP A 60 8.54 4.41 -23.78
C ASP A 60 7.04 4.49 -23.41
N TYR A 61 6.57 3.66 -22.47
CA TYR A 61 5.16 3.55 -22.11
C TYR A 61 4.97 3.63 -20.61
N VAL A 62 4.41 4.75 -20.18
CA VAL A 62 4.05 5.01 -18.78
C VAL A 62 2.56 5.29 -18.69
N ASP A 63 1.86 4.45 -17.97
CA ASP A 63 0.43 4.58 -17.67
C ASP A 63 0.22 4.96 -16.21
N ILE A 64 -0.94 5.53 -15.91
CA ILE A 64 -1.43 5.70 -14.53
C ILE A 64 -2.81 5.07 -14.40
N ILE A 65 -3.12 4.60 -13.19
CA ILE A 65 -4.51 4.35 -12.80
C ILE A 65 -4.97 5.58 -12.01
N TYR A 66 -5.91 6.31 -12.59
CA TYR A 66 -6.47 7.53 -12.01
C TYR A 66 -7.97 7.37 -11.82
N ASN A 67 -8.44 7.48 -10.57
CA ASN A 67 -9.84 7.22 -10.21
C ASN A 67 -10.35 5.87 -10.77
N GLY A 68 -9.52 4.82 -10.69
CA GLY A 68 -9.84 3.47 -11.17
C GLY A 68 -9.81 3.29 -12.69
N LYS A 69 -9.40 4.29 -13.47
CA LYS A 69 -9.28 4.21 -14.93
C LYS A 69 -7.83 4.28 -15.36
N THR A 70 -7.44 3.43 -16.30
CA THR A 70 -6.11 3.48 -16.90
C THR A 70 -6.04 4.65 -17.90
N VAL A 71 -5.01 5.47 -17.75
CA VAL A 71 -4.74 6.64 -18.59
C VAL A 71 -3.27 6.58 -19.03
N GLN A 72 -3.03 6.62 -20.33
CA GLN A 72 -1.69 6.72 -20.87
C GLN A 72 -1.16 8.14 -20.66
N THR A 73 0.10 8.24 -20.23
CA THR A 73 0.77 9.53 -20.00
C THR A 73 1.76 9.85 -21.12
N PRO A 74 2.16 11.11 -21.31
CA PRO A 74 3.21 11.50 -22.25
C PRO A 74 4.62 11.26 -21.70
N PHE A 75 4.78 10.80 -20.47
CA PHE A 75 6.08 10.62 -19.84
C PHE A 75 6.81 9.39 -20.39
N THR A 76 8.10 9.55 -20.65
CA THR A 76 8.96 8.48 -21.17
C THR A 76 10.34 8.62 -20.55
N PHE A 77 11.11 7.52 -20.52
CA PHE A 77 12.52 7.52 -20.16
C PHE A 77 13.38 7.58 -21.43
N ARG A 78 14.49 8.27 -21.40
CA ARG A 78 15.39 8.44 -22.56
C ARG A 78 16.07 7.14 -22.95
N SER A 79 16.33 6.27 -21.99
CA SER A 79 17.00 4.99 -22.18
C SER A 79 16.62 4.01 -21.07
N GLU A 80 16.88 2.73 -21.31
CA GLU A 80 16.76 1.69 -20.29
C GLU A 80 17.70 1.96 -19.10
N ASP A 81 18.89 2.51 -19.35
CA ASP A 81 19.83 2.90 -18.29
C ASP A 81 19.28 3.98 -17.37
N GLU A 82 18.49 4.92 -17.90
CA GLU A 82 17.81 5.94 -17.08
C GLU A 82 16.74 5.30 -16.21
N LEU A 83 15.92 4.42 -16.79
CA LEU A 83 14.90 3.67 -16.05
C LEU A 83 15.55 2.82 -14.95
N ARG A 84 16.66 2.14 -15.26
CA ARG A 84 17.40 1.32 -14.33
C ARG A 84 17.94 2.12 -13.14
N LYS A 85 18.49 3.31 -13.37
CA LYS A 85 18.95 4.21 -12.31
C LYS A 85 17.81 4.63 -11.37
N VAL A 86 16.62 4.86 -11.90
CA VAL A 86 15.44 5.16 -11.10
C VAL A 86 15.03 3.95 -10.26
N ILE A 87 15.05 2.75 -10.84
CA ILE A 87 14.81 1.49 -10.11
C ILE A 87 15.79 1.35 -8.96
N ASP A 88 17.10 1.44 -9.25
CA ASP A 88 18.15 1.29 -8.24
C ASP A 88 17.99 2.31 -7.11
N LYS A 89 17.60 3.53 -7.43
CA LYS A 89 17.32 4.58 -6.44
C LYS A 89 16.13 4.24 -5.54
N MET A 90 15.01 3.78 -6.11
CA MET A 90 13.83 3.36 -5.36
C MET A 90 14.15 2.21 -4.40
N LEU A 91 14.92 1.24 -4.87
CA LEU A 91 15.27 0.06 -4.09
C LEU A 91 16.31 0.39 -2.99
N ALA A 92 17.23 1.32 -3.26
CA ALA A 92 18.23 1.75 -2.29
C ALA A 92 17.62 2.40 -1.03
N GLU A 93 16.41 2.96 -1.12
CA GLU A 93 15.69 3.51 0.05
C GLU A 93 15.47 2.48 1.17
N ASN A 94 15.40 1.21 0.80
CA ASN A 94 15.23 0.09 1.75
C ASN A 94 16.42 -0.89 1.75
N ASN A 95 17.58 -0.46 1.26
CA ASN A 95 18.77 -1.30 1.11
C ASN A 95 18.49 -2.58 0.31
N ARG A 96 17.66 -2.49 -0.71
CA ARG A 96 17.36 -3.60 -1.63
C ARG A 96 18.08 -3.40 -2.96
N LYS A 97 18.34 -4.51 -3.64
CA LYS A 97 18.94 -4.54 -4.98
C LYS A 97 18.20 -5.55 -5.84
N ILE A 98 18.26 -5.37 -7.14
CA ILE A 98 17.68 -6.27 -8.13
C ILE A 98 18.74 -6.61 -9.17
N ASP A 99 18.84 -7.88 -9.55
CA ASP A 99 19.76 -8.39 -10.54
C ASP A 99 19.12 -9.52 -11.38
N GLU A 100 19.84 -10.04 -12.35
CA GLU A 100 19.37 -11.12 -13.23
C GLU A 100 19.11 -12.43 -12.48
N ALA A 101 19.75 -12.65 -11.33
CA ALA A 101 19.53 -13.84 -10.50
C ALA A 101 18.22 -13.72 -9.70
N HIS A 102 17.85 -12.48 -9.34
CA HIS A 102 16.63 -12.15 -8.61
C HIS A 102 15.89 -11.03 -9.35
N PRO A 103 15.26 -11.34 -10.49
CA PRO A 103 14.74 -10.34 -11.42
C PRO A 103 13.37 -9.76 -11.04
N ILE A 104 12.81 -10.15 -9.90
CA ILE A 104 11.55 -9.63 -9.34
C ILE A 104 11.80 -9.16 -7.93
N ILE A 105 11.35 -7.96 -7.61
CA ILE A 105 11.46 -7.43 -6.26
C ILE A 105 10.31 -6.50 -5.90
N SER A 106 9.77 -6.71 -4.70
CA SER A 106 8.83 -5.79 -4.07
C SER A 106 9.57 -4.93 -3.04
N SER A 107 9.29 -3.64 -3.00
CA SER A 107 9.84 -2.69 -2.03
C SER A 107 8.79 -1.66 -1.64
N LYS A 108 9.18 -0.70 -0.80
CA LYS A 108 8.34 0.39 -0.35
C LYS A 108 9.10 1.71 -0.53
N LEU A 109 8.44 2.75 -0.97
CA LEU A 109 9.02 4.08 -1.06
C LEU A 109 8.90 4.80 0.29
N LYS A 110 9.61 5.92 0.46
CA LYS A 110 9.60 6.71 1.71
C LYS A 110 8.22 7.25 2.06
N ASP A 111 7.39 7.54 1.06
CA ASP A 111 6.02 7.99 1.25
C ASP A 111 5.04 6.85 1.60
N GLY A 112 5.52 5.62 1.74
CA GLY A 112 4.72 4.45 2.03
C GLY A 112 4.15 3.74 0.80
N SER A 113 4.31 4.29 -0.40
CA SER A 113 3.89 3.66 -1.66
C SER A 113 4.63 2.33 -1.88
N ARG A 114 3.94 1.33 -2.41
CA ARG A 114 4.54 0.03 -2.77
C ARG A 114 5.11 0.10 -4.16
N VAL A 115 6.27 -0.47 -4.35
CA VAL A 115 6.88 -0.62 -5.67
C VAL A 115 7.15 -2.10 -5.96
N GLU A 116 6.72 -2.55 -7.12
CA GLU A 116 7.02 -3.87 -7.69
C GLU A 116 7.84 -3.65 -8.95
N VAL A 117 8.98 -4.32 -9.04
CA VAL A 117 9.91 -4.20 -10.17
C VAL A 117 10.16 -5.56 -10.78
N GLN A 118 10.11 -5.63 -12.11
CA GLN A 118 10.55 -6.77 -12.91
C GLN A 118 11.58 -6.30 -13.92
N ILE A 119 12.65 -7.08 -14.08
CA ILE A 119 13.71 -6.79 -15.05
C ILE A 119 13.96 -7.99 -15.97
N PRO A 120 14.64 -7.83 -17.11
CA PRO A 120 15.13 -8.97 -17.87
C PRO A 120 15.94 -9.94 -16.99
N PRO A 121 15.86 -11.27 -17.20
CA PRO A 121 15.32 -11.94 -18.40
C PRO A 121 13.81 -12.26 -18.36
N ILE A 122 13.12 -11.96 -17.26
CA ILE A 122 11.69 -12.31 -17.14
C ILE A 122 10.76 -11.27 -17.74
N ALA A 123 11.18 -10.02 -17.83
CA ALA A 123 10.42 -8.98 -18.50
C ALA A 123 10.48 -9.18 -20.02
N ALA A 124 9.43 -9.77 -20.59
CA ALA A 124 9.37 -10.20 -21.99
C ALA A 124 9.34 -9.03 -23.01
N ASN A 125 9.10 -7.80 -22.56
CA ASN A 125 8.97 -6.60 -23.38
C ASN A 125 10.31 -5.87 -23.60
N GLU A 126 11.43 -6.58 -23.51
CA GLU A 126 12.78 -6.05 -23.76
C GLU A 126 13.16 -4.84 -22.88
N GLY A 127 12.67 -4.77 -21.65
CA GLY A 127 13.01 -3.71 -20.72
C GLY A 127 12.50 -3.96 -19.30
N SER A 128 12.89 -3.07 -18.40
CA SER A 128 12.42 -3.12 -17.02
C SER A 128 10.99 -2.58 -16.88
N CYS A 129 10.22 -3.17 -15.99
CA CYS A 129 8.87 -2.75 -15.64
C CYS A 129 8.81 -2.31 -14.18
N ILE A 130 8.01 -1.29 -13.89
CA ILE A 130 7.74 -0.82 -12.53
C ILE A 130 6.24 -0.66 -12.35
N THR A 131 5.72 -1.14 -11.24
CA THR A 131 4.37 -0.78 -10.78
C THR A 131 4.46 -0.14 -9.41
N ILE A 132 4.02 1.11 -9.28
CA ILE A 132 4.00 1.83 -8.02
C ILE A 132 2.55 2.02 -7.62
N ARG A 133 2.14 1.40 -6.50
CA ARG A 133 0.84 1.63 -5.88
C ARG A 133 0.97 2.75 -4.88
N LYS A 134 0.31 3.87 -5.16
CA LYS A 134 0.36 5.06 -4.32
C LYS A 134 -0.24 4.79 -2.94
N PHE A 135 0.49 5.17 -1.91
CA PHE A 135 -0.05 5.25 -0.55
C PHE A 135 -0.87 6.53 -0.40
N ASN A 136 -2.11 6.41 0.06
CA ASN A 136 -2.97 7.56 0.32
C ASN A 136 -2.72 8.08 1.72
N ASP A 137 -2.17 9.28 1.86
CA ASP A 137 -1.87 9.90 3.16
C ASP A 137 -3.11 10.32 3.95
N LEU A 138 -4.24 10.52 3.26
CA LEU A 138 -5.50 10.90 3.88
C LEU A 138 -6.43 9.69 3.97
N PRO A 139 -6.86 9.32 5.18
CA PRO A 139 -7.82 8.26 5.34
C PRO A 139 -9.18 8.69 4.78
N LEU A 140 -9.76 7.84 3.94
CA LEU A 140 -11.12 8.05 3.47
C LEU A 140 -12.09 7.82 4.63
N LEU A 141 -12.85 8.85 4.96
CA LEU A 141 -13.81 8.85 6.05
C LEU A 141 -15.13 8.15 5.66
N LEU A 142 -15.96 7.85 6.65
CA LEU A 142 -17.27 7.24 6.43
C LEU A 142 -18.16 8.10 5.52
N GLU A 143 -18.05 9.42 5.67
CA GLU A 143 -18.78 10.40 4.85
C GLU A 143 -18.45 10.22 3.36
N PHE A 144 -17.19 9.97 3.01
CA PHE A 144 -16.80 9.68 1.63
C PHE A 144 -17.48 8.42 1.08
N LEU A 145 -17.62 7.36 1.88
CA LEU A 145 -18.28 6.13 1.46
C LEU A 145 -19.79 6.33 1.22
N ILE A 146 -20.41 7.27 1.95
CA ILE A 146 -21.81 7.66 1.76
C ILE A 146 -21.95 8.55 0.51
N ASP A 147 -21.13 9.59 0.40
CA ASP A 147 -21.19 10.56 -0.69
C ASP A 147 -20.84 9.93 -2.06
N SER A 148 -19.96 8.95 -2.09
CA SER A 148 -19.63 8.15 -3.28
C SER A 148 -20.71 7.11 -3.64
N GLY A 149 -21.74 6.94 -2.80
CA GLY A 149 -22.81 5.97 -3.02
C GLY A 149 -22.40 4.51 -2.76
N GLN A 150 -21.25 4.26 -2.15
CA GLN A 150 -20.83 2.91 -1.78
C GLN A 150 -21.66 2.33 -0.64
N MET A 151 -22.23 3.19 0.23
CA MET A 151 -23.19 2.79 1.24
C MET A 151 -24.22 3.89 1.49
N ASP A 152 -25.38 3.51 1.98
CA ASP A 152 -26.39 4.44 2.46
C ASP A 152 -26.27 4.71 3.97
N TYR A 153 -27.03 5.69 4.48
CA TYR A 153 -27.04 6.03 5.91
C TYR A 153 -27.50 4.87 6.81
N LYS A 154 -28.37 3.97 6.31
CA LYS A 154 -28.83 2.81 7.08
C LYS A 154 -27.74 1.78 7.24
N MET A 155 -26.97 1.55 6.16
CA MET A 155 -25.79 0.67 6.20
C MET A 155 -24.73 1.24 7.14
N ALA A 156 -24.42 2.54 7.03
CA ALA A 156 -23.49 3.23 7.91
C ALA A 156 -23.91 3.12 9.39
N TYR A 157 -25.20 3.34 9.68
CA TYR A 157 -25.74 3.19 11.04
C TYR A 157 -25.66 1.74 11.54
N PHE A 158 -25.95 0.76 10.69
CA PHE A 158 -25.79 -0.64 11.02
C PHE A 158 -24.34 -0.97 11.38
N LEU A 159 -23.37 -0.57 10.55
CA LEU A 159 -21.95 -0.80 10.78
C LEU A 159 -21.46 -0.12 12.09
N LEU A 160 -21.97 1.10 12.39
CA LEU A 160 -21.72 1.74 13.69
C LEU A 160 -22.19 0.87 14.84
N LYS A 161 -23.38 0.25 14.75
CA LYS A 161 -23.88 -0.66 15.80
C LYS A 161 -23.05 -1.92 15.91
N VAL A 162 -22.60 -2.49 14.77
CA VAL A 162 -21.69 -3.64 14.72
C VAL A 162 -20.36 -3.33 15.43
N ALA A 163 -19.75 -2.19 15.14
CA ALA A 163 -18.48 -1.78 15.75
C ALA A 163 -18.61 -1.54 17.26
N LYS A 164 -19.64 -0.77 17.70
CA LYS A 164 -19.91 -0.49 19.12
C LYS A 164 -20.36 -1.74 19.89
N GLY A 165 -21.11 -2.63 19.25
CA GLY A 165 -21.52 -3.90 19.81
C GLY A 165 -20.44 -4.95 19.88
N LYS A 166 -19.22 -4.64 19.46
CA LYS A 166 -18.06 -5.56 19.43
C LYS A 166 -18.36 -6.86 18.66
N CYS A 167 -19.13 -6.76 17.58
CA CYS A 167 -19.31 -7.88 16.68
C CYS A 167 -18.05 -8.07 15.85
N ASN A 168 -17.65 -9.32 15.67
CA ASN A 168 -16.56 -9.65 14.73
C ASN A 168 -17.03 -9.38 13.30
N LEU A 169 -16.15 -8.83 12.48
CA LEU A 169 -16.49 -8.40 11.12
C LEU A 169 -15.47 -8.93 10.11
N ILE A 170 -15.96 -9.50 9.04
CA ILE A 170 -15.15 -9.84 7.86
C ILE A 170 -15.72 -9.10 6.67
N VAL A 171 -14.90 -8.25 6.06
CA VAL A 171 -15.27 -7.49 4.86
C VAL A 171 -14.71 -8.22 3.64
N SER A 172 -15.59 -8.60 2.71
CA SER A 172 -15.17 -9.24 1.46
C SER A 172 -15.42 -8.34 0.25
N GLY A 173 -14.64 -8.56 -0.80
CA GLY A 173 -14.77 -7.83 -2.06
C GLY A 173 -13.56 -8.06 -2.97
N GLY A 174 -13.65 -7.66 -4.22
CA GLY A 174 -12.59 -7.72 -5.21
C GLY A 174 -11.44 -6.74 -4.92
N THR A 175 -10.45 -6.71 -5.80
CA THR A 175 -9.36 -5.71 -5.75
C THR A 175 -9.93 -4.30 -5.93
N SER A 176 -9.41 -3.33 -5.17
CA SER A 176 -9.83 -1.92 -5.22
C SER A 176 -11.33 -1.67 -4.94
N SER A 177 -12.04 -2.63 -4.33
CA SER A 177 -13.46 -2.48 -3.97
C SER A 177 -13.73 -1.66 -2.71
N GLY A 178 -12.69 -1.15 -2.05
CA GLY A 178 -12.82 -0.34 -0.84
C GLY A 178 -12.88 -1.12 0.48
N LYS A 179 -12.46 -2.39 0.51
CA LYS A 179 -12.40 -3.20 1.76
C LYS A 179 -11.65 -2.51 2.89
N THR A 180 -10.40 -2.14 2.62
CA THR A 180 -9.53 -1.45 3.61
C THR A 180 -10.11 -0.10 3.99
N THR A 181 -10.71 0.63 3.04
CA THR A 181 -11.39 1.91 3.30
C THR A 181 -12.57 1.74 4.25
N CYS A 182 -13.41 0.71 4.01
CA CYS A 182 -14.52 0.38 4.90
C CYS A 182 -14.01 0.03 6.31
N LEU A 183 -12.96 -0.80 6.38
CA LEU A 183 -12.37 -1.19 7.66
C LEU A 183 -11.78 0.01 8.43
N ASN A 184 -11.10 0.92 7.73
CA ASN A 184 -10.60 2.18 8.29
C ASN A 184 -11.74 3.03 8.86
N ALA A 185 -12.81 3.24 8.09
CA ALA A 185 -13.96 4.03 8.52
C ALA A 185 -14.61 3.45 9.78
N MET A 186 -14.63 2.11 9.92
CA MET A 186 -15.16 1.43 11.10
C MET A 186 -14.34 1.70 12.36
N THR A 187 -13.04 1.97 12.25
CA THR A 187 -12.19 2.25 13.41
C THR A 187 -12.60 3.50 14.18
N ARG A 188 -13.27 4.46 13.52
CA ARG A 188 -13.81 5.68 14.17
C ARG A 188 -14.85 5.38 15.26
N PHE A 189 -15.48 4.22 15.21
CA PHE A 189 -16.53 3.82 16.15
C PHE A 189 -16.02 2.96 17.31
N ILE A 190 -14.72 2.70 17.37
CA ILE A 190 -14.07 1.98 18.46
C ILE A 190 -13.92 2.94 19.64
N ASP A 191 -14.22 2.47 20.85
CA ASP A 191 -14.13 3.28 22.05
C ASP A 191 -12.68 3.65 22.39
N ASP A 192 -12.48 4.87 22.92
CA ASP A 192 -11.16 5.44 23.23
C ASP A 192 -10.36 4.64 24.25
N ASN A 193 -11.02 3.85 25.09
CA ASN A 193 -10.41 3.02 26.12
C ASN A 193 -10.06 1.61 25.64
N GLU A 194 -10.28 1.31 24.36
CA GLU A 194 -9.90 0.03 23.77
C GLU A 194 -8.47 0.07 23.24
N GLN A 195 -7.67 -0.96 23.54
CA GLN A 195 -6.38 -1.14 22.91
C GLN A 195 -6.57 -1.84 21.56
N LEU A 196 -6.27 -1.13 20.47
CA LEU A 196 -6.33 -1.63 19.11
C LEU A 196 -4.98 -2.11 18.64
N MET A 197 -4.94 -3.31 18.08
CA MET A 197 -3.78 -3.80 17.32
C MET A 197 -4.14 -3.98 15.86
N VAL A 198 -3.34 -3.38 14.99
CA VAL A 198 -3.45 -3.48 13.53
C VAL A 198 -2.27 -4.27 13.01
N ILE A 199 -2.52 -5.28 12.22
CA ILE A 199 -1.51 -6.19 11.68
C ILE A 199 -1.73 -6.31 10.18
N GLU A 200 -0.70 -6.01 9.40
CA GLU A 200 -0.80 -5.93 7.94
C GLU A 200 0.44 -6.50 7.26
N ASP A 201 0.29 -7.00 6.04
CA ASP A 201 1.43 -7.33 5.18
C ASP A 201 2.21 -6.09 4.79
N THR A 202 1.50 -5.05 4.40
CA THR A 202 2.04 -3.70 4.19
C THR A 202 1.05 -2.72 4.78
N LYS A 203 1.57 -1.72 5.48
CA LYS A 203 0.76 -0.70 6.15
C LYS A 203 -0.08 0.07 5.15
N GLU A 204 -1.38 -0.10 5.22
CA GLU A 204 -2.41 0.63 4.46
C GLU A 204 -3.42 1.31 5.39
N MET A 205 -3.64 0.72 6.55
CA MET A 205 -4.61 1.22 7.49
C MET A 205 -4.14 2.47 8.23
N GLN A 206 -5.07 3.38 8.40
CA GLN A 206 -4.93 4.63 9.13
C GLN A 206 -6.11 4.77 10.10
N PRO A 207 -6.09 4.04 11.23
CA PRO A 207 -7.21 4.02 12.17
C PRO A 207 -7.61 5.41 12.65
N GLN A 208 -8.91 5.68 12.62
CA GLN A 208 -9.52 6.99 12.92
C GLN A 208 -10.03 7.12 14.38
N MET A 209 -9.73 6.15 15.21
CA MET A 209 -10.16 6.24 16.61
C MET A 209 -9.42 7.35 17.35
N PRO A 210 -10.09 8.07 18.27
CA PRO A 210 -9.52 9.22 18.97
C PRO A 210 -8.46 8.86 20.01
N CYS A 211 -8.20 7.58 20.24
CA CYS A 211 -7.36 7.12 21.33
C CYS A 211 -5.89 6.89 20.90
N HIS A 212 -4.99 7.00 21.89
CA HIS A 212 -3.55 6.80 21.71
C HIS A 212 -3.10 5.33 21.82
N SER A 213 -4.01 4.40 22.10
CA SER A 213 -3.72 2.98 22.31
C SER A 213 -3.77 2.17 21.02
N ILE A 214 -3.16 2.66 19.95
CA ILE A 214 -3.04 1.93 18.68
C ILE A 214 -1.62 1.41 18.54
N ARG A 215 -1.48 0.11 18.26
CA ARG A 215 -0.22 -0.51 17.85
C ARG A 215 -0.38 -1.10 16.46
N SER A 216 0.44 -0.64 15.52
CA SER A 216 0.49 -1.16 14.16
C SER A 216 1.75 -1.99 13.95
N TYR A 217 1.57 -3.16 13.37
CA TYR A 217 2.65 -4.07 13.01
C TYR A 217 2.56 -4.38 11.53
N GLU A 218 3.70 -4.39 10.88
CA GLU A 218 3.84 -4.71 9.47
C GLU A 218 4.70 -5.96 9.31
N ALA A 219 4.27 -6.87 8.45
CA ALA A 219 5.03 -8.07 8.12
C ALA A 219 6.35 -7.68 7.44
N ARG A 220 7.34 -8.53 7.58
CA ARG A 220 8.63 -8.33 6.93
C ARG A 220 8.93 -9.52 6.04
N MET A 221 9.18 -9.24 4.77
CA MET A 221 9.68 -10.25 3.85
C MET A 221 11.11 -10.65 4.20
N ALA A 222 11.52 -11.86 3.79
CA ALA A 222 12.90 -12.28 3.88
C ALA A 222 13.82 -11.32 3.12
N ASN A 223 15.07 -11.20 3.56
CA ASN A 223 16.12 -10.53 2.81
C ASN A 223 16.58 -11.41 1.62
N GLU A 224 17.56 -10.94 0.85
CA GLU A 224 18.13 -11.65 -0.31
C GLU A 224 18.70 -13.02 0.06
N GLU A 225 19.12 -13.21 1.31
CA GLU A 225 19.61 -14.50 1.83
C GLU A 225 18.47 -15.42 2.32
N GLY A 226 17.21 -15.05 2.13
CA GLY A 226 16.06 -15.80 2.64
C GLY A 226 15.85 -15.71 4.15
N LYS A 227 16.51 -14.76 4.83
CA LYS A 227 16.48 -14.63 6.30
C LYS A 227 15.63 -13.45 6.77
N GLY A 228 15.15 -13.53 8.01
CA GLY A 228 14.52 -12.40 8.71
C GLY A 228 13.07 -12.17 8.32
N ALA A 229 12.39 -13.09 7.65
CA ALA A 229 10.95 -13.04 7.41
C ALA A 229 10.17 -12.99 8.73
N ILE A 230 9.17 -12.13 8.80
CA ILE A 230 8.22 -12.05 9.92
C ILE A 230 6.81 -12.06 9.29
N PRO A 231 6.19 -13.24 9.15
CA PRO A 231 4.88 -13.37 8.52
C PRO A 231 3.75 -12.88 9.44
N LEU A 232 2.60 -12.56 8.85
CA LEU A 232 1.38 -12.12 9.56
C LEU A 232 0.98 -13.04 10.70
N GLU A 233 1.03 -14.35 10.48
CA GLU A 233 0.69 -15.33 11.52
C GLU A 233 1.54 -15.17 12.78
N TYR A 234 2.85 -14.94 12.62
CA TYR A 234 3.76 -14.74 13.74
C TYR A 234 3.44 -13.44 14.51
N LEU A 235 3.20 -12.35 13.77
CA LEU A 235 2.79 -11.07 14.35
C LEU A 235 1.48 -11.18 15.12
N LEU A 236 0.49 -11.88 14.55
CA LEU A 236 -0.81 -12.07 15.17
C LEU A 236 -0.71 -12.91 16.46
N ARG A 237 0.09 -13.97 16.46
CA ARG A 237 0.39 -14.77 17.67
C ARG A 237 1.09 -13.94 18.75
N SER A 238 1.99 -13.03 18.35
CA SER A 238 2.67 -12.11 19.26
C SER A 238 1.70 -11.07 19.83
N ALA A 239 0.83 -10.52 18.98
CA ALA A 239 -0.18 -9.54 19.38
C ALA A 239 -1.12 -10.08 20.46
N LEU A 240 -1.56 -11.34 20.36
CA LEU A 240 -2.42 -11.98 21.36
C LEU A 240 -1.80 -12.02 22.77
N ARG A 241 -0.48 -11.95 22.88
CA ARG A 241 0.25 -11.90 24.17
C ARG A 241 0.41 -10.47 24.72
N SER A 242 -0.01 -9.48 23.95
CA SER A 242 0.17 -8.05 24.29
C SER A 242 -1.11 -7.40 24.83
N SER A 243 -2.05 -8.22 25.33
CA SER A 243 -3.32 -7.81 25.91
C SER A 243 -4.19 -6.93 25.00
N PRO A 244 -4.37 -7.26 23.73
CA PRO A 244 -5.24 -6.48 22.86
C PRO A 244 -6.69 -6.56 23.32
N ARG A 245 -7.42 -5.47 23.17
CA ARG A 245 -8.87 -5.50 23.31
C ARG A 245 -9.55 -5.85 22.00
N ARG A 246 -8.99 -5.34 20.89
CA ARG A 246 -9.48 -5.55 19.54
C ARG A 246 -8.30 -5.72 18.59
N ILE A 247 -8.43 -6.63 17.65
CA ILE A 247 -7.42 -6.91 16.63
C ILE A 247 -8.02 -6.64 15.25
N ILE A 248 -7.27 -5.95 14.42
CA ILE A 248 -7.58 -5.79 13.00
C ILE A 248 -6.43 -6.42 12.21
N VAL A 249 -6.75 -7.38 11.34
CA VAL A 249 -5.84 -7.88 10.33
C VAL A 249 -6.26 -7.27 9.00
N GLY A 250 -5.36 -6.55 8.35
CA GLY A 250 -5.67 -5.83 7.12
C GLY A 250 -6.29 -6.73 6.05
N GLU A 251 -5.68 -7.90 5.81
CA GLU A 251 -6.23 -8.94 4.94
C GLU A 251 -5.74 -10.31 5.38
N CYS A 252 -6.63 -11.30 5.37
CA CYS A 252 -6.27 -12.70 5.53
C CYS A 252 -6.22 -13.38 4.15
N ARG A 253 -5.07 -13.97 3.83
CA ARG A 253 -4.78 -14.65 2.56
C ARG A 253 -4.32 -16.08 2.72
N GLY A 254 -3.96 -16.50 3.94
CA GLY A 254 -3.37 -17.81 4.23
C GLY A 254 -3.54 -18.25 5.67
N GLN A 255 -2.47 -18.78 6.26
CA GLN A 255 -2.50 -19.48 7.56
C GLN A 255 -2.90 -18.61 8.75
N GLU A 256 -2.71 -17.28 8.67
CA GLU A 256 -3.11 -16.31 9.69
C GLU A 256 -4.61 -16.36 9.99
N ILE A 257 -5.45 -16.82 9.04
CA ILE A 257 -6.90 -16.97 9.24
C ILE A 257 -7.24 -17.83 10.44
N VAL A 258 -6.48 -18.91 10.67
CA VAL A 258 -6.69 -19.80 11.81
C VAL A 258 -6.52 -19.07 13.14
N VAL A 259 -5.47 -18.27 13.24
CA VAL A 259 -5.17 -17.49 14.45
C VAL A 259 -6.21 -16.38 14.63
N MET A 260 -6.63 -15.74 13.53
CA MET A 260 -7.64 -14.68 13.54
C MET A 260 -9.00 -15.20 13.99
N LEU A 261 -9.47 -16.34 13.45
CA LEU A 261 -10.73 -16.96 13.88
C LEU A 261 -10.69 -17.39 15.36
N ASN A 262 -9.56 -17.92 15.81
CA ASN A 262 -9.37 -18.23 17.22
C ASN A 262 -9.44 -16.97 18.09
N ALA A 263 -8.80 -15.87 17.68
CA ALA A 263 -8.86 -14.60 18.39
C ALA A 263 -10.31 -14.08 18.49
N MET A 264 -11.06 -14.14 17.40
CA MET A 264 -12.48 -13.75 17.36
C MET A 264 -13.34 -14.59 18.32
N ASN A 265 -13.00 -15.87 18.55
CA ASN A 265 -13.74 -16.78 19.42
C ASN A 265 -13.26 -16.77 20.88
N THR A 266 -12.05 -16.26 21.17
CA THR A 266 -11.39 -16.47 22.47
C THR A 266 -11.00 -15.16 23.17
N GLY A 267 -11.91 -14.21 23.29
CA GLY A 267 -11.70 -13.05 24.18
C GLY A 267 -11.30 -11.75 23.52
N HIS A 268 -11.32 -11.67 22.17
CA HIS A 268 -11.06 -10.43 21.43
C HIS A 268 -12.27 -10.04 20.57
N PRO A 269 -13.45 -9.75 21.19
CA PRO A 269 -14.66 -9.42 20.46
C PRO A 269 -14.50 -8.11 19.69
N GLY A 270 -15.16 -8.01 18.54
CA GLY A 270 -15.07 -6.85 17.65
C GLY A 270 -13.81 -6.85 16.78
N SER A 271 -13.08 -7.94 16.73
CA SER A 271 -11.95 -8.10 15.81
C SER A 271 -12.42 -8.11 14.35
N MET A 272 -11.60 -7.56 13.45
CA MET A 272 -12.00 -7.32 12.07
C MET A 272 -10.91 -7.76 11.10
N THR A 273 -11.31 -8.21 9.92
CA THR A 273 -10.38 -8.49 8.82
C THR A 273 -11.04 -8.31 7.46
N THR A 274 -10.24 -8.33 6.40
CA THR A 274 -10.75 -8.44 5.04
C THR A 274 -10.35 -9.77 4.40
N VAL A 275 -11.14 -10.19 3.42
CA VAL A 275 -10.89 -11.37 2.59
C VAL A 275 -11.21 -11.04 1.15
N HIS A 276 -10.37 -11.46 0.22
CA HIS A 276 -10.61 -11.28 -1.20
C HIS A 276 -11.60 -12.35 -1.70
N ALA A 277 -12.82 -11.94 -2.01
CA ALA A 277 -13.86 -12.80 -2.57
C ALA A 277 -14.95 -11.95 -3.25
N ASP A 278 -15.59 -12.48 -4.28
CA ASP A 278 -16.56 -11.73 -5.07
C ASP A 278 -17.90 -11.52 -4.35
N ASN A 279 -18.23 -12.39 -3.43
CA ASN A 279 -19.44 -12.29 -2.60
C ASN A 279 -19.27 -12.97 -1.25
N THR A 280 -20.25 -12.78 -0.35
CA THR A 280 -20.21 -13.31 1.02
C THR A 280 -20.19 -14.84 1.12
N LYS A 281 -20.81 -15.56 0.16
CA LYS A 281 -20.80 -17.03 0.15
C LYS A 281 -19.41 -17.54 -0.22
N GLU A 282 -18.82 -16.96 -1.26
CA GLU A 282 -17.44 -17.31 -1.65
C GLU A 282 -16.42 -16.91 -0.60
N ALA A 283 -16.66 -15.82 0.15
CA ALA A 283 -15.82 -15.47 1.28
C ALA A 283 -15.79 -16.57 2.35
N LEU A 284 -16.92 -17.18 2.67
CA LEU A 284 -16.98 -18.30 3.61
C LEU A 284 -16.21 -19.52 3.09
N VAL A 285 -16.41 -19.88 1.82
CA VAL A 285 -15.69 -21.00 1.17
C VAL A 285 -14.18 -20.73 1.16
N ARG A 286 -13.78 -19.50 0.87
CA ARG A 286 -12.37 -19.12 0.88
C ARG A 286 -11.75 -19.20 2.28
N ILE A 287 -12.47 -18.77 3.31
CA ILE A 287 -12.05 -18.90 4.71
C ILE A 287 -11.87 -20.37 5.08
N GLU A 288 -12.84 -21.22 4.71
CA GLU A 288 -12.79 -22.65 4.91
C GLU A 288 -11.56 -23.27 4.22
N ASN A 289 -11.31 -22.93 2.97
CA ASN A 289 -10.14 -23.41 2.22
C ASN A 289 -8.83 -23.01 2.89
N MET A 290 -8.66 -21.71 3.25
CA MET A 290 -7.47 -21.23 3.97
C MET A 290 -7.28 -21.95 5.31
N TYR A 291 -8.39 -22.25 6.02
CA TYR A 291 -8.35 -23.00 7.29
C TYR A 291 -7.89 -24.43 7.06
N LEU A 292 -8.44 -25.12 6.06
CA LEU A 292 -8.06 -26.51 5.71
C LEU A 292 -6.63 -26.61 5.20
N GLU A 293 -6.16 -25.65 4.38
CA GLU A 293 -4.76 -25.59 3.95
C GLU A 293 -3.81 -25.46 5.15
N ALA A 294 -4.16 -24.64 6.13
CA ALA A 294 -3.37 -24.47 7.35
C ALA A 294 -3.53 -25.64 8.34
N ARG A 295 -4.61 -26.42 8.24
CA ARG A 295 -4.98 -27.53 9.12
C ARG A 295 -5.53 -28.72 8.32
N PRO A 296 -4.71 -29.43 7.55
CA PRO A 296 -5.18 -30.51 6.65
C PRO A 296 -5.90 -31.67 7.35
N SER A 297 -5.69 -31.82 8.65
CA SER A 297 -6.35 -32.86 9.46
C SER A 297 -7.66 -32.41 10.12
N ALA A 298 -8.11 -31.18 9.88
CA ALA A 298 -9.36 -30.70 10.45
C ALA A 298 -10.55 -31.28 9.68
N ASN A 299 -11.57 -31.76 10.41
CA ASN A 299 -12.91 -32.06 9.87
C ASN A 299 -13.76 -30.78 10.12
N ILE A 300 -14.28 -30.20 9.07
CA ILE A 300 -15.19 -29.07 9.12
C ILE A 300 -16.60 -29.53 8.85
#